data_dcbf031e839d440a970c9e05cc17f182
#
_entry.id   dcbf031e839d440a970c9e05cc17f182
#
_cell.length_a   1.000
_cell.length_b   1.000
_cell.length_c   1.000
_cell.angle_alpha   90.00
_cell.angle_beta   90.00
_cell.angle_gamma   90.00
#
_symmetry.space_group_name_H-M   'P 1'
#
loop_
_entity.id
_entity.type
_entity.pdbx_description
1 polymer ?
#
loop_
_entity_poly.entity_id
_entity_poly.type
_entity_poly.pdbx_seq_one_letter_code
_entity_poly.pdbx_strand_id
1 'polypeptide(L)'
;LIEFDKDAAESLKVNRPNWRVIHDDIANISCLDLEDYFGIKKGELDLLSGGAPCQAFSYAGKRLGLEDARGTLFYHYATFLQKLQPKMFLFENVRGLLTHDKGRTYATITSIFEQAGYTIQKKVLNAWDFGVPQKRERLITVGIRNDLLGKISFIFPKEHDYKPVLRDVLLDCPEGP
;
A
#
# COMPACT_ATOMS: atom_id res chain seq x y z
N LEU A 1 -9.27 -1.01 9.15
CA LEU A 1 -8.05 -0.22 8.92
C LEU A 1 -7.21 -0.25 10.20
N ILE A 2 -5.87 -0.36 10.08
CA ILE A 2 -4.92 -0.32 11.20
C ILE A 2 -4.15 0.99 11.09
N GLU A 3 -4.07 1.75 12.17
CA GLU A 3 -3.35 3.02 12.25
C GLU A 3 -2.65 3.12 13.60
N PHE A 4 -1.35 3.42 13.57
CA PHE A 4 -0.51 3.54 14.75
C PHE A 4 -0.60 4.91 15.42
N ASP A 5 -0.69 5.97 14.60
CA ASP A 5 -0.79 7.33 15.11
C ASP A 5 -2.16 7.61 15.69
N LYS A 6 -2.18 8.11 16.93
CA LYS A 6 -3.42 8.36 17.69
C LYS A 6 -4.29 9.41 16.99
N ASP A 7 -3.70 10.51 16.56
CA ASP A 7 -4.46 11.64 16.01
C ASP A 7 -5.00 11.29 14.62
N ALA A 8 -4.23 10.52 13.83
CA ALA A 8 -4.69 9.98 12.57
C ALA A 8 -5.83 8.96 12.77
N ALA A 9 -5.72 8.07 13.74
CA ALA A 9 -6.78 7.11 14.07
C ALA A 9 -8.08 7.80 14.52
N GLU A 10 -7.98 8.84 15.36
CA GLU A 10 -9.13 9.66 15.79
C GLU A 10 -9.76 10.39 14.60
N SER A 11 -8.94 11.02 13.76
CA SER A 11 -9.40 11.68 12.54
C SER A 11 -10.15 10.72 11.61
N LEU A 12 -9.65 9.51 11.46
CA LEU A 12 -10.32 8.47 10.66
C LEU A 12 -11.67 8.07 11.25
N LYS A 13 -11.77 7.88 12.56
CA LYS A 13 -13.03 7.56 13.24
C LYS A 13 -14.08 8.64 13.05
N VAL A 14 -13.66 9.92 13.15
CA VAL A 14 -14.57 11.06 12.95
C VAL A 14 -15.04 11.15 11.51
N ASN A 15 -14.11 11.06 10.54
CA ASN A 15 -14.42 11.24 9.13
C ASN A 15 -15.05 10.00 8.47
N ARG A 16 -14.91 8.83 9.08
CA ARG A 16 -15.39 7.54 8.58
C ARG A 16 -16.00 6.70 9.70
N PRO A 17 -17.13 7.15 10.29
CA PRO A 17 -17.70 6.53 11.50
C PRO A 17 -18.09 5.05 11.31
N ASN A 18 -18.35 4.63 10.07
CA ASN A 18 -18.70 3.25 9.72
C ASN A 18 -17.47 2.35 9.49
N TRP A 19 -16.24 2.88 9.55
CA TRP A 19 -15.05 2.08 9.37
C TRP A 19 -14.59 1.47 10.69
N ARG A 20 -14.17 0.21 10.64
CA ARG A 20 -13.46 -0.41 11.76
C ARG A 20 -12.02 0.11 11.77
N VAL A 21 -11.74 1.11 12.60
CA VAL A 21 -10.40 1.68 12.80
C VAL A 21 -9.79 1.08 14.06
N ILE A 22 -8.70 0.37 13.90
CA ILE A 22 -7.92 -0.26 14.96
C ILE A 22 -6.71 0.65 15.20
N HIS A 23 -6.64 1.26 16.39
CA HIS A 23 -5.49 2.06 16.81
C HIS A 23 -4.49 1.13 17.51
N ASP A 24 -3.54 0.62 16.76
CA ASP A 24 -2.50 -0.30 17.27
C ASP A 24 -1.31 -0.35 16.31
N ASP A 25 -0.19 -0.90 16.79
CA ASP A 25 0.95 -1.21 15.94
C ASP A 25 0.64 -2.44 15.07
N ILE A 26 0.88 -2.33 13.76
CA ILE A 26 0.72 -3.44 12.83
C ILE A 26 1.60 -4.65 13.23
N ALA A 27 2.73 -4.41 13.92
CA ALA A 27 3.60 -5.45 14.42
C ALA A 27 2.88 -6.36 15.43
N ASN A 28 2.09 -5.79 16.34
CA ASN A 28 1.31 -6.53 17.32
C ASN A 28 0.25 -7.40 16.64
N ILE A 29 -0.47 -6.81 15.68
CA ILE A 29 -1.57 -7.48 14.99
C ILE A 29 -1.05 -8.59 14.06
N SER A 30 0.07 -8.38 13.37
CA SER A 30 0.61 -9.35 12.41
C SER A 30 1.04 -10.67 13.06
N CYS A 31 1.30 -10.67 14.36
CA CYS A 31 1.65 -11.86 15.14
C CYS A 31 0.44 -12.74 15.48
N LEU A 32 -0.78 -12.17 15.43
CA LEU A 32 -2.02 -12.86 15.79
C LEU A 32 -2.45 -13.86 14.70
N ASP A 33 -3.41 -14.70 15.04
CA ASP A 33 -4.22 -15.39 14.04
C ASP A 33 -5.14 -14.34 13.38
N LEU A 34 -4.82 -14.01 12.13
CA LEU A 34 -5.52 -12.93 11.42
C LEU A 34 -6.92 -13.35 10.97
N GLU A 35 -7.14 -14.64 10.72
CA GLU A 35 -8.46 -15.16 10.33
C GLU A 35 -9.43 -14.99 11.50
N ASP A 36 -9.03 -15.44 12.68
CA ASP A 36 -9.84 -15.29 13.89
C ASP A 36 -10.01 -13.81 14.28
N TYR A 37 -8.93 -13.05 14.27
CA TYR A 37 -8.95 -11.64 14.68
C TYR A 37 -9.86 -10.76 13.84
N PHE A 38 -9.88 -10.97 12.53
CA PHE A 38 -10.72 -10.22 11.60
C PHE A 38 -12.04 -10.87 11.28
N GLY A 39 -12.20 -12.15 11.57
CA GLY A 39 -13.37 -12.95 11.16
C GLY A 39 -13.43 -13.16 9.65
N ILE A 40 -12.28 -13.24 8.98
CA ILE A 40 -12.15 -13.36 7.52
C ILE A 40 -11.27 -14.58 7.24
N LYS A 41 -11.76 -15.55 6.48
CA LYS A 41 -10.98 -16.72 6.09
C LYS A 41 -9.94 -16.37 5.03
N LYS A 42 -8.86 -17.15 5.02
CA LYS A 42 -7.84 -17.07 3.99
C LYS A 42 -8.45 -17.10 2.58
N GLY A 43 -8.13 -16.13 1.76
CA GLY A 43 -8.61 -16.02 0.38
C GLY A 43 -9.93 -15.25 0.21
N GLU A 44 -10.64 -14.90 1.28
CA GLU A 44 -11.90 -14.16 1.22
C GLU A 44 -11.72 -12.66 1.04
N LEU A 45 -10.63 -12.09 1.58
CA LEU A 45 -10.35 -10.67 1.48
C LEU A 45 -10.23 -10.24 0.01
N ASP A 46 -11.03 -9.27 -0.40
CA ASP A 46 -10.98 -8.78 -1.79
C ASP A 46 -9.73 -7.95 -2.06
N LEU A 47 -9.40 -7.01 -1.20
CA LEU A 47 -8.29 -6.09 -1.38
C LEU A 47 -7.53 -5.84 -0.07
N LEU A 48 -6.21 -6.01 -0.09
CA LEU A 48 -5.29 -5.50 0.92
C LEU A 48 -4.61 -4.25 0.37
N SER A 49 -4.80 -3.09 1.01
CA SER A 49 -4.13 -1.85 0.63
C SER A 49 -3.20 -1.37 1.74
N GLY A 50 -2.01 -0.89 1.37
CA GLY A 50 -1.07 -0.33 2.33
C GLY A 50 0.11 0.38 1.68
N GLY A 51 0.84 1.18 2.47
CA GLY A 51 2.02 1.94 2.05
C GLY A 51 3.11 1.85 3.11
N ALA A 52 3.63 0.64 3.38
CA ALA A 52 4.69 0.46 4.36
C ALA A 52 5.98 1.19 3.95
N PRO A 53 6.55 2.06 4.79
CA PRO A 53 7.81 2.75 4.48
C PRO A 53 8.96 1.75 4.32
N CYS A 54 9.82 2.00 3.31
CA CYS A 54 10.90 1.09 2.93
C CYS A 54 12.29 1.54 3.42
N GLN A 55 12.37 2.41 4.42
CA GLN A 55 13.64 2.99 4.88
C GLN A 55 14.61 1.97 5.52
N ALA A 56 14.15 0.80 5.92
CA ALA A 56 14.93 -0.18 6.68
C ALA A 56 15.55 -1.31 5.85
N PHE A 57 15.41 -1.33 4.52
CA PHE A 57 15.98 -2.37 3.67
C PHE A 57 17.49 -2.29 3.44
N SER A 58 18.19 -1.33 4.06
CA SER A 58 19.61 -1.06 3.78
C SER A 58 20.58 -2.17 4.18
N TYR A 59 20.13 -3.22 4.84
CA TYR A 59 20.96 -4.31 5.34
C TYR A 59 20.45 -5.72 5.01
N ALA A 60 19.41 -5.85 4.19
CA ALA A 60 18.92 -7.16 3.76
C ALA A 60 20.02 -7.89 2.99
N GLY A 61 20.43 -9.03 3.49
CA GLY A 61 21.51 -9.85 2.96
C GLY A 61 21.21 -10.45 1.59
N LYS A 62 22.05 -11.37 1.13
CA LYS A 62 22.01 -11.96 -0.22
C LYS A 62 20.79 -12.88 -0.51
N ARG A 63 19.79 -12.97 0.37
CA ARG A 63 18.62 -13.85 0.23
C ARG A 63 17.40 -13.00 -0.04
N LEU A 64 16.82 -13.10 -1.24
CA LEU A 64 15.62 -12.35 -1.69
C LEU A 64 14.33 -12.94 -1.11
N GLY A 65 14.20 -12.99 0.22
CA GLY A 65 13.06 -13.59 0.90
C GLY A 65 12.43 -12.72 1.99
N LEU A 66 11.27 -13.14 2.49
CA LEU A 66 10.52 -12.42 3.54
C LEU A 66 11.36 -12.25 4.82
N GLU A 67 12.22 -13.21 5.14
CA GLU A 67 13.09 -13.17 6.32
C GLU A 67 14.07 -11.99 6.29
N ASP A 68 14.50 -11.57 5.10
CA ASP A 68 15.40 -10.41 4.93
C ASP A 68 14.69 -9.08 5.22
N ALA A 69 13.37 -9.09 5.23
CA ALA A 69 12.55 -7.93 5.56
C ALA A 69 12.17 -7.85 7.05
N ARG A 70 12.58 -8.83 7.89
CA ARG A 70 12.29 -8.82 9.33
C ARG A 70 12.71 -7.51 10.00
N GLY A 71 11.87 -7.02 10.89
CA GLY A 71 12.08 -5.74 11.57
C GLY A 71 11.69 -4.50 10.75
N THR A 72 11.14 -4.68 9.55
CA THR A 72 10.60 -3.58 8.74
C THR A 72 9.07 -3.59 8.75
N LEU A 73 8.45 -2.42 8.57
CA LEU A 73 6.98 -2.35 8.40
C LEU A 73 6.51 -3.11 7.15
N PHE A 74 7.35 -3.21 6.12
CA PHE A 74 7.05 -4.04 4.95
C PHE A 74 6.92 -5.53 5.30
N TYR A 75 7.71 -6.05 6.25
CA TYR A 75 7.58 -7.42 6.72
C TYR A 75 6.16 -7.73 7.21
N HIS A 76 5.59 -6.82 7.99
CA HIS A 76 4.23 -7.00 8.50
C HIS A 76 3.19 -6.94 7.38
N TYR A 77 3.32 -6.01 6.43
CA TYR A 77 2.45 -5.99 5.24
C TYR A 77 2.51 -7.31 4.46
N ALA A 78 3.71 -7.82 4.20
CA ALA A 78 3.90 -9.10 3.50
C ALA A 78 3.37 -10.29 4.32
N THR A 79 3.44 -10.23 5.65
CA THR A 79 2.84 -11.24 6.54
C THR A 79 1.33 -11.27 6.41
N PHE A 80 0.67 -10.10 6.38
CA PHE A 80 -0.77 -10.02 6.09
C PHE A 80 -1.11 -10.62 4.73
N LEU A 81 -0.32 -10.29 3.71
CA LEU A 81 -0.51 -10.82 2.37
C LEU A 81 -0.42 -12.36 2.34
N GLN A 82 0.57 -12.94 3.02
CA GLN A 82 0.76 -14.39 3.07
C GLN A 82 -0.31 -15.10 3.89
N LYS A 83 -0.69 -14.53 5.04
CA LYS A 83 -1.68 -15.16 5.93
C LYS A 83 -3.09 -15.07 5.35
N LEU A 84 -3.53 -13.89 4.90
CA LEU A 84 -4.90 -13.66 4.44
C LEU A 84 -5.12 -14.00 2.96
N GLN A 85 -4.07 -14.04 2.14
CA GLN A 85 -4.15 -14.32 0.70
C GLN A 85 -5.28 -13.55 -0.01
N PRO A 86 -5.29 -12.19 0.07
CA PRO A 86 -6.33 -11.40 -0.58
C PRO A 86 -6.39 -11.67 -2.08
N LYS A 87 -7.54 -11.43 -2.70
CA LYS A 87 -7.69 -11.59 -4.16
C LYS A 87 -6.79 -10.64 -4.93
N MET A 88 -6.67 -9.41 -4.42
CA MET A 88 -5.78 -8.38 -4.94
C MET A 88 -5.07 -7.65 -3.79
N PHE A 89 -3.94 -7.04 -4.09
CA PHE A 89 -3.33 -6.07 -3.18
C PHE A 89 -2.94 -4.78 -3.93
N LEU A 90 -2.87 -3.68 -3.18
CA LEU A 90 -2.31 -2.41 -3.60
C LEU A 90 -1.21 -2.01 -2.61
N PHE A 91 0.00 -1.84 -3.11
CA PHE A 91 1.14 -1.37 -2.33
C PHE A 91 1.62 -0.02 -2.88
N GLU A 92 1.50 1.02 -2.06
CA GLU A 92 1.92 2.37 -2.41
C GLU A 92 3.29 2.68 -1.82
N ASN A 93 4.13 3.40 -2.57
CA ASN A 93 5.39 3.89 -2.06
C ASN A 93 5.88 5.12 -2.83
N VAL A 94 6.96 5.72 -2.36
CA VAL A 94 7.62 6.83 -3.06
C VAL A 94 8.29 6.33 -4.34
N ARG A 95 8.33 7.18 -5.40
CA ARG A 95 9.03 6.86 -6.67
C ARG A 95 10.49 6.43 -6.46
N GLY A 96 11.16 7.04 -5.46
CA GLY A 96 12.56 6.76 -5.15
C GLY A 96 12.86 5.29 -4.80
N LEU A 97 11.84 4.51 -4.41
CA LEU A 97 12.01 3.08 -4.16
C LEU A 97 12.54 2.31 -5.38
N LEU A 98 12.22 2.74 -6.59
CA LEU A 98 12.68 2.09 -7.83
C LEU A 98 14.20 2.16 -8.02
N THR A 99 14.83 3.20 -7.48
CA THR A 99 16.28 3.44 -7.62
C THR A 99 17.05 3.18 -6.31
N HIS A 100 16.32 2.98 -5.21
CA HIS A 100 16.93 2.71 -3.91
C HIS A 100 17.81 1.47 -3.98
N ASP A 101 19.03 1.61 -3.47
CA ASP A 101 20.04 0.56 -3.49
C ASP A 101 20.23 -0.06 -4.90
N LYS A 102 20.37 0.81 -5.93
CA LYS A 102 20.52 0.41 -7.34
C LYS A 102 19.36 -0.49 -7.84
N GLY A 103 18.15 -0.31 -7.29
CA GLY A 103 16.95 -1.07 -7.63
C GLY A 103 16.79 -2.39 -6.88
N ARG A 104 17.76 -2.80 -6.06
CA ARG A 104 17.72 -4.08 -5.33
C ARG A 104 16.57 -4.16 -4.35
N THR A 105 16.27 -3.07 -3.66
CA THR A 105 15.17 -3.02 -2.70
C THR A 105 13.84 -3.36 -3.34
N TYR A 106 13.52 -2.73 -4.49
CA TYR A 106 12.28 -3.03 -5.18
C TYR A 106 12.26 -4.45 -5.77
N ALA A 107 13.40 -4.94 -6.25
CA ALA A 107 13.50 -6.33 -6.71
C ALA A 107 13.22 -7.34 -5.59
N THR A 108 13.71 -7.08 -4.37
CA THR A 108 13.40 -7.89 -3.19
C THR A 108 11.91 -7.88 -2.87
N ILE A 109 11.29 -6.69 -2.85
CA ILE A 109 9.85 -6.54 -2.60
C ILE A 109 9.02 -7.32 -3.62
N THR A 110 9.33 -7.19 -4.91
CA THR A 110 8.61 -7.88 -5.98
C THR A 110 8.78 -9.40 -5.88
N SER A 111 9.98 -9.87 -5.58
CA SER A 111 10.23 -11.30 -5.36
C SER A 111 9.38 -11.87 -4.21
N ILE A 112 9.24 -11.13 -3.11
CA ILE A 112 8.39 -11.54 -1.97
C ILE A 112 6.92 -11.64 -2.40
N PHE A 113 6.41 -10.69 -3.18
CA PHE A 113 5.05 -10.73 -3.69
C PHE A 113 4.81 -11.89 -4.66
N GLU A 114 5.77 -12.15 -5.56
CA GLU A 114 5.70 -13.27 -6.50
C GLU A 114 5.76 -14.62 -5.77
N GLN A 115 6.63 -14.78 -4.77
CA GLN A 115 6.71 -15.95 -3.92
C GLN A 115 5.44 -16.17 -3.09
N ALA A 116 4.73 -15.10 -2.74
CA ALA A 116 3.43 -15.17 -2.08
C ALA A 116 2.28 -15.59 -3.04
N GLY A 117 2.55 -15.77 -4.33
CA GLY A 117 1.58 -16.27 -5.32
C GLY A 117 0.84 -15.18 -6.09
N TYR A 118 1.47 -14.02 -6.31
CA TYR A 118 0.86 -12.89 -7.03
C TYR A 118 1.61 -12.55 -8.31
N THR A 119 0.85 -12.22 -9.34
CA THR A 119 1.36 -11.53 -10.54
C THR A 119 1.18 -10.04 -10.35
N ILE A 120 2.24 -9.28 -10.58
CA ILE A 120 2.29 -7.86 -10.26
C ILE A 120 2.35 -6.96 -11.50
N GLN A 121 1.73 -5.80 -11.37
CA GLN A 121 1.84 -4.67 -12.28
C GLN A 121 2.26 -3.44 -11.48
N LYS A 122 3.04 -2.55 -12.08
CA LYS A 122 3.46 -1.30 -11.44
C LYS A 122 3.35 -0.11 -12.38
N LYS A 123 3.04 1.04 -11.81
CA LYS A 123 3.11 2.33 -12.50
C LYS A 123 3.48 3.43 -11.51
N VAL A 124 4.27 4.41 -11.94
CA VAL A 124 4.41 5.67 -11.22
C VAL A 124 3.29 6.58 -11.66
N LEU A 125 2.48 7.03 -10.71
CA LEU A 125 1.38 7.95 -10.93
C LEU A 125 1.69 9.28 -10.25
N ASN A 126 1.30 10.39 -10.90
CA ASN A 126 1.39 11.72 -10.31
C ASN A 126 -0.02 12.21 -9.99
N ALA A 127 -0.29 12.54 -8.74
CA ALA A 127 -1.60 13.01 -8.30
C ALA A 127 -2.15 14.17 -9.14
N TRP A 128 -1.26 15.02 -9.66
CA TRP A 128 -1.64 16.12 -10.55
C TRP A 128 -2.34 15.68 -11.82
N ASP A 129 -1.96 14.51 -12.34
CA ASP A 129 -2.54 13.94 -13.55
C ASP A 129 -3.95 13.36 -13.32
N PHE A 130 -4.38 13.30 -12.06
CA PHE A 130 -5.66 12.73 -11.62
C PHE A 130 -6.54 13.75 -10.87
N GLY A 131 -6.37 15.03 -11.14
CA GLY A 131 -7.25 16.06 -10.62
C GLY A 131 -6.88 16.64 -9.26
N VAL A 132 -5.72 16.29 -8.69
CA VAL A 132 -5.20 16.87 -7.45
C VAL A 132 -4.20 17.98 -7.78
N PRO A 133 -4.34 19.22 -7.29
CA PRO A 133 -3.43 20.32 -7.58
C PRO A 133 -2.09 20.19 -6.82
N GLN A 134 -1.50 19.03 -6.87
CA GLN A 134 -0.23 18.69 -6.22
C GLN A 134 0.61 17.78 -7.11
N LYS A 135 1.84 18.18 -7.39
CA LYS A 135 2.83 17.30 -8.01
C LYS A 135 3.34 16.30 -6.97
N ARG A 136 2.71 15.12 -6.93
CA ARG A 136 3.01 14.04 -5.99
C ARG A 136 3.11 12.71 -6.73
N GLU A 137 4.33 12.32 -7.04
CA GLU A 137 4.59 11.02 -7.68
C GLU A 137 4.60 9.90 -6.66
N ARG A 138 3.91 8.80 -6.99
CA ARG A 138 3.86 7.59 -6.18
C ARG A 138 4.00 6.36 -7.06
N LEU A 139 4.81 5.43 -6.60
CA LEU A 139 4.87 4.09 -7.16
C LEU A 139 3.69 3.30 -6.62
N ILE A 140 2.82 2.88 -7.52
CA ILE A 140 1.70 1.99 -7.21
C ILE A 140 2.03 0.62 -7.76
N THR A 141 2.07 -0.38 -6.89
CA THR A 141 2.21 -1.80 -7.26
C THR A 141 0.89 -2.50 -6.95
N VAL A 142 0.33 -3.15 -7.93
CA VAL A 142 -0.90 -3.94 -7.79
C VAL A 142 -0.58 -5.39 -8.07
N GLY A 143 -1.02 -6.29 -7.21
CA GLY A 143 -0.90 -7.72 -7.40
C GLY A 143 -2.26 -8.39 -7.51
N ILE A 144 -2.37 -9.34 -8.44
CA ILE A 144 -3.52 -10.22 -8.60
C ILE A 144 -3.06 -11.62 -8.23
N ARG A 145 -3.80 -12.32 -7.37
CA ARG A 145 -3.48 -13.68 -6.98
C ARG A 145 -3.54 -14.61 -8.20
N ASN A 146 -2.55 -15.48 -8.36
CA ASN A 146 -2.31 -16.25 -9.58
C ASN A 146 -3.47 -17.14 -10.01
N ASP A 147 -4.25 -17.69 -9.05
CA ASP A 147 -5.45 -18.50 -9.34
C ASP A 147 -6.63 -17.72 -9.93
N LEU A 148 -6.54 -16.40 -9.89
CA LEU A 148 -7.55 -15.48 -10.41
C LEU A 148 -7.15 -14.82 -11.75
N LEU A 149 -5.97 -15.14 -12.27
CA LEU A 149 -5.54 -14.63 -13.58
C LEU A 149 -6.52 -15.12 -14.67
N GLY A 150 -6.87 -14.19 -15.56
CA GLY A 150 -7.89 -14.41 -16.60
C GLY A 150 -9.35 -14.29 -16.12
N LYS A 151 -9.60 -14.29 -14.80
CA LYS A 151 -10.92 -14.02 -14.20
C LYS A 151 -11.06 -12.57 -13.72
N ILE A 152 -9.95 -12.00 -13.25
CA ILE A 152 -9.84 -10.61 -12.79
C ILE A 152 -8.79 -9.91 -13.64
N SER A 153 -9.07 -8.69 -14.06
CA SER A 153 -8.11 -7.81 -14.72
C SER A 153 -8.03 -6.48 -13.98
N PHE A 154 -6.85 -5.89 -13.99
CA PHE A 154 -6.63 -4.54 -13.47
C PHE A 154 -5.99 -3.68 -14.56
N ILE A 155 -6.50 -2.48 -14.72
CA ILE A 155 -5.97 -1.48 -15.66
C ILE A 155 -5.77 -0.19 -14.86
N PHE A 156 -4.56 0.36 -14.92
CA PHE A 156 -4.32 1.68 -14.34
C PHE A 156 -5.21 2.74 -14.99
N PRO A 157 -5.74 3.69 -14.20
CA PRO A 157 -6.57 4.75 -14.72
C PRO A 157 -5.81 5.59 -15.77
N LYS A 158 -6.57 6.16 -16.70
CA LYS A 158 -6.05 7.14 -17.65
C LYS A 158 -5.90 8.49 -16.97
N GLU A 159 -4.87 9.22 -17.34
CA GLU A 159 -4.65 10.58 -16.89
C GLU A 159 -5.77 11.50 -17.41
N HIS A 160 -6.11 12.52 -16.64
CA HIS A 160 -7.04 13.56 -17.05
C HIS A 160 -6.36 14.52 -18.04
N ASP A 161 -7.08 14.97 -19.05
CA ASP A 161 -6.61 16.02 -19.96
C ASP A 161 -6.47 17.37 -19.22
N TYR A 162 -7.31 17.59 -18.21
CA TYR A 162 -7.26 18.75 -17.34
C TYR A 162 -6.17 18.61 -16.26
N LYS A 163 -5.38 19.67 -16.08
CA LYS A 163 -4.35 19.76 -15.04
C LYS A 163 -4.75 20.86 -14.04
N PRO A 164 -5.21 20.50 -12.84
CA PRO A 164 -5.70 21.48 -11.87
C PRO A 164 -4.58 22.38 -11.36
N VAL A 165 -4.94 23.60 -11.03
CA VAL A 165 -4.07 24.54 -10.31
C VAL A 165 -4.63 24.79 -8.91
N LEU A 166 -3.76 25.23 -7.98
CA LEU A 166 -4.17 25.41 -6.59
C LEU A 166 -5.37 26.38 -6.46
N ARG A 167 -5.45 27.39 -7.33
CA ARG A 167 -6.57 28.33 -7.36
C ARG A 167 -7.92 27.64 -7.55
N ASP A 168 -7.97 26.55 -8.32
CA ASP A 168 -9.24 25.86 -8.63
C ASP A 168 -9.89 25.24 -7.37
N VAL A 169 -9.10 24.98 -6.33
CA VAL A 169 -9.57 24.35 -5.07
C VAL A 169 -9.60 25.32 -3.89
N LEU A 170 -9.09 26.55 -4.06
CA LEU A 170 -9.06 27.59 -3.02
C LEU A 170 -10.09 28.70 -3.23
N LEU A 171 -10.99 28.53 -4.20
CA LEU A 171 -11.99 29.55 -4.56
C LEU A 171 -12.89 29.97 -3.38
N ASP A 172 -13.12 29.09 -2.42
CA ASP A 172 -13.96 29.33 -1.25
C ASP A 172 -13.16 29.61 0.03
N CYS A 173 -11.84 29.75 -0.07
CA CYS A 173 -11.04 30.15 1.09
C CYS A 173 -11.20 31.65 1.34
N PRO A 174 -11.53 32.08 2.58
CA PRO A 174 -11.54 33.50 2.93
C PRO A 174 -10.15 34.10 2.66
N GLU A 175 -10.13 35.30 2.09
CA GLU A 175 -8.88 36.05 1.96
C GLU A 175 -8.26 36.16 3.35
N GLY A 176 -6.98 35.79 3.47
CA GLY A 176 -6.25 35.91 4.73
C GLY A 176 -6.15 37.38 5.16
N PRO A 177 -5.86 37.63 6.43
CA PRO A 177 -5.72 39.00 6.96
C PRO A 177 -4.59 39.76 6.28
#